data_090e7e568051179a62dea43066d47809
#
_entry.id   090e7e568051179a62dea43066d47809
#
_cell.length_a   1.000
_cell.length_b   1.000
_cell.length_c   1.000
_cell.angle_alpha   90.00
_cell.angle_beta   90.00
_cell.angle_gamma   90.00
#
_symmetry.space_group_name_H-M   'P 1'
#
loop_
_entity.id
_entity.type
_entity.pdbx_description
1 polymer ?
#
loop_
_entity_poly.entity_id
_entity_poly.type
_entity_poly.pdbx_seq_one_letter_code
_entity_poly.pdbx_strand_id
1 'polypeptide(L)'
;MKRILLIGMLLLTLCGCGGNVNAPMRAEFATTDMPVDNFFIAEDSEYISYILFTAEDKVTDVRVYAMDFVEDGFVPAQELYAADTMKKGETLLGGVVFWGDMTTYGMSLTDSDGTQHTYEMTMSGKDGSLIFAEAGND
;
A
#
# COMPACT_ATOMS: atom_id res chain seq x y z
N MET A 1 -5.54 -21.66 -30.08
CA MET A 1 -5.32 -21.79 -28.67
C MET A 1 -4.69 -20.57 -28.05
N LYS A 2 -3.57 -20.11 -28.53
CA LYS A 2 -2.93 -18.92 -28.04
C LYS A 2 -3.82 -17.67 -28.15
N ARG A 3 -4.64 -17.61 -29.16
CA ARG A 3 -5.54 -16.49 -29.39
C ARG A 3 -6.63 -16.40 -28.34
N ILE A 4 -7.08 -17.52 -27.84
CA ILE A 4 -8.12 -17.58 -26.83
C ILE A 4 -7.58 -17.03 -25.51
N LEU A 5 -6.33 -17.38 -25.20
CA LEU A 5 -5.66 -16.87 -23.99
C LEU A 5 -5.51 -15.35 -24.04
N LEU A 6 -5.15 -14.82 -25.18
CA LEU A 6 -5.02 -13.38 -25.37
C LEU A 6 -6.34 -12.66 -25.14
N ILE A 7 -7.41 -13.23 -25.66
CA ILE A 7 -8.74 -12.65 -25.47
C ILE A 7 -9.15 -12.68 -24.01
N GLY A 8 -8.83 -13.76 -23.33
CA GLY A 8 -9.12 -13.87 -21.92
C GLY A 8 -8.38 -12.83 -21.10
N MET A 9 -7.12 -12.60 -21.39
CA MET A 9 -6.34 -11.58 -20.72
C MET A 9 -6.88 -10.19 -20.98
N LEU A 10 -7.30 -9.92 -22.18
CA LEU A 10 -7.88 -8.64 -22.54
C LEU A 10 -9.17 -8.39 -21.77
N LEU A 11 -10.00 -9.40 -21.64
CA LEU A 11 -11.22 -9.28 -20.87
C LEU A 11 -10.96 -8.99 -19.39
N LEU A 12 -9.95 -9.65 -18.83
CA LEU A 12 -9.55 -9.37 -17.46
C LEU A 12 -9.10 -7.92 -17.28
N THR A 13 -8.38 -7.41 -18.24
CA THR A 13 -7.93 -6.02 -18.23
C THR A 13 -9.12 -5.07 -18.24
N LEU A 14 -10.11 -5.37 -19.06
CA LEU A 14 -11.32 -4.56 -19.14
C LEU A 14 -12.15 -4.64 -17.85
N CYS A 15 -12.23 -5.81 -17.25
CA CYS A 15 -12.94 -5.98 -15.98
C CYS A 15 -12.25 -5.26 -14.84
N GLY A 16 -10.96 -5.05 -14.96
CA GLY A 16 -10.18 -4.32 -13.98
C GLY A 16 -10.29 -2.81 -14.10
N CYS A 17 -11.39 -2.30 -14.58
CA CYS A 17 -11.56 -0.87 -14.85
C CYS A 17 -11.49 0.00 -13.60
N GLY A 18 -11.30 -0.57 -12.42
CA GLY A 18 -10.96 0.16 -11.23
C GLY A 18 -9.55 0.72 -11.21
N GLY A 19 -8.77 0.52 -12.25
CA GLY A 19 -7.56 1.26 -12.50
C GLY A 19 -6.27 0.67 -11.99
N ASN A 20 -6.17 0.04 -10.86
CA ASN A 20 -4.89 -0.37 -10.28
C ASN A 20 -4.58 -1.86 -10.41
N VAL A 21 -5.02 -2.46 -11.51
CA VAL A 21 -4.81 -3.89 -11.73
C VAL A 21 -3.34 -4.30 -11.78
N ASN A 22 -2.46 -3.37 -12.13
CA ASN A 22 -1.03 -3.64 -12.23
C ASN A 22 -0.21 -2.94 -11.16
N ALA A 23 -0.86 -2.49 -10.09
CA ALA A 23 -0.16 -1.85 -8.99
C ALA A 23 0.84 -2.83 -8.38
N PRO A 24 2.08 -2.41 -8.12
CA PRO A 24 3.09 -3.31 -7.58
C PRO A 24 2.87 -3.66 -6.11
N MET A 25 2.01 -2.94 -5.41
CA MET A 25 1.72 -3.17 -4.00
C MET A 25 0.22 -3.09 -3.76
N ARG A 26 -0.30 -4.02 -2.95
CA ARG A 26 -1.70 -4.04 -2.53
C ARG A 26 -1.77 -3.87 -1.02
N ALA A 27 -2.77 -3.15 -0.54
CA ALA A 27 -3.00 -2.95 0.88
C ALA A 27 -4.44 -3.24 1.24
N GLU A 28 -4.65 -3.88 2.38
CA GLU A 28 -5.99 -4.20 2.88
C GLU A 28 -5.98 -4.31 4.40
N PHE A 29 -7.12 -4.09 5.04
CA PHE A 29 -7.22 -4.33 6.49
C PHE A 29 -7.04 -5.82 6.78
N ALA A 30 -6.39 -6.11 7.91
CA ALA A 30 -6.01 -7.47 8.27
C ALA A 30 -6.21 -7.73 9.75
N THR A 31 -5.84 -8.92 10.19
CA THR A 31 -5.86 -9.32 11.58
C THR A 31 -4.45 -9.67 12.05
N THR A 32 -4.26 -9.72 13.36
CA THR A 32 -2.94 -9.96 13.95
C THR A 32 -2.48 -11.42 13.85
N ASP A 33 -3.40 -12.34 13.61
CA ASP A 33 -3.09 -13.77 13.60
C ASP A 33 -2.76 -14.29 12.21
N MET A 34 -2.62 -13.42 11.23
CA MET A 34 -2.22 -13.81 9.88
C MET A 34 -0.73 -14.12 9.82
N PRO A 35 -0.33 -15.19 9.12
CA PRO A 35 1.09 -15.42 8.87
C PRO A 35 1.63 -14.35 7.91
N VAL A 36 2.73 -13.73 8.31
CA VAL A 36 3.34 -12.67 7.51
C VAL A 36 4.85 -12.83 7.50
N ASP A 37 5.50 -12.27 6.49
CA ASP A 37 6.94 -12.31 6.38
C ASP A 37 7.62 -11.23 7.22
N ASN A 38 6.99 -10.06 7.31
CA ASN A 38 7.55 -8.91 8.01
C ASN A 38 6.44 -8.14 8.71
N PHE A 39 6.80 -7.38 9.76
CA PHE A 39 5.81 -6.49 10.37
C PHE A 39 6.47 -5.26 11.01
N PHE A 40 5.69 -4.22 11.22
CA PHE A 40 6.08 -3.05 12.00
C PHE A 40 4.89 -2.52 12.78
N ILE A 41 5.18 -1.80 13.86
CA ILE A 41 4.16 -1.10 14.66
C ILE A 41 4.53 0.39 14.66
N ALA A 42 3.61 1.21 14.15
CA ALA A 42 3.83 2.65 14.10
C ALA A 42 3.65 3.30 15.46
N GLU A 43 2.68 2.80 16.22
CA GLU A 43 2.37 3.36 17.54
C GLU A 43 1.75 2.28 18.41
N ASP A 44 2.22 2.18 19.64
CA ASP A 44 1.66 1.22 20.61
C ASP A 44 0.38 1.80 21.19
N SER A 45 -0.75 1.25 20.81
CA SER A 45 -2.07 1.75 21.19
C SER A 45 -3.08 0.63 21.18
N GLU A 46 -4.12 0.78 22.00
CA GLU A 46 -5.27 -0.13 21.96
C GLU A 46 -6.16 0.09 20.73
N TYR A 47 -5.92 1.17 20.00
CA TYR A 47 -6.70 1.53 18.80
C TYR A 47 -5.97 1.19 17.51
N ILE A 48 -5.05 0.24 17.57
CA ILE A 48 -4.29 -0.17 16.38
C ILE A 48 -5.21 -0.81 15.34
N SER A 49 -5.04 -0.39 14.11
CA SER A 49 -5.56 -1.08 12.93
C SER A 49 -4.41 -1.79 12.24
N TYR A 50 -4.66 -2.99 11.74
CA TYR A 50 -3.63 -3.76 11.05
C TYR A 50 -3.87 -3.72 9.56
N ILE A 51 -2.83 -3.44 8.81
CA ILE A 51 -2.88 -3.35 7.36
C ILE A 51 -1.90 -4.35 6.78
N LEU A 52 -2.40 -5.19 5.88
CA LEU A 52 -1.58 -6.17 5.18
C LEU A 52 -1.19 -5.59 3.83
N PHE A 53 0.10 -5.45 3.64
CA PHE A 53 0.67 -5.08 2.35
C PHE A 53 1.18 -6.35 1.67
N THR A 54 0.83 -6.52 0.41
CA THR A 54 1.30 -7.65 -0.39
C THR A 54 1.97 -7.12 -1.64
N ALA A 55 3.22 -7.54 -1.87
CA ALA A 55 3.91 -7.18 -3.09
C ALA A 55 3.33 -7.98 -4.25
N GLU A 56 2.77 -7.30 -5.22
CA GLU A 56 2.18 -7.96 -6.40
C GLU A 56 3.22 -8.23 -7.47
N ASP A 57 4.39 -7.66 -7.32
CA ASP A 57 5.57 -7.90 -8.14
C ASP A 57 6.78 -7.64 -7.26
N LYS A 58 7.97 -7.99 -7.74
CA LYS A 58 9.20 -7.66 -7.04
C LYS A 58 9.34 -6.14 -6.97
N VAL A 59 9.56 -5.62 -5.75
CA VAL A 59 9.77 -4.19 -5.52
C VAL A 59 11.04 -3.99 -4.71
N THR A 60 11.65 -2.82 -4.85
CA THR A 60 12.86 -2.46 -4.12
C THR A 60 12.68 -1.12 -3.42
N ASP A 61 13.56 -0.85 -2.48
CA ASP A 61 13.59 0.42 -1.75
C ASP A 61 12.21 0.75 -1.16
N VAL A 62 11.65 -0.21 -0.44
CA VAL A 62 10.33 -0.06 0.18
C VAL A 62 10.49 0.72 1.48
N ARG A 63 9.72 1.79 1.63
CA ARG A 63 9.76 2.61 2.84
C ARG A 63 8.35 3.00 3.23
N VAL A 64 8.06 2.97 4.53
CA VAL A 64 6.77 3.39 5.07
C VAL A 64 7.02 4.55 6.03
N TYR A 65 6.21 5.57 5.93
CA TYR A 65 6.35 6.80 6.69
C TYR A 65 5.07 7.15 7.43
N ALA A 66 5.24 7.73 8.64
CA ALA A 66 4.19 8.58 9.20
C ALA A 66 4.29 9.93 8.49
N MET A 67 3.14 10.51 8.13
CA MET A 67 3.09 11.75 7.38
C MET A 67 2.65 12.90 8.28
N ASP A 68 3.18 14.09 8.04
CA ASP A 68 2.71 15.32 8.68
C ASP A 68 1.97 16.18 7.67
N PHE A 69 0.92 16.82 8.15
CA PHE A 69 0.20 17.80 7.35
C PHE A 69 0.88 19.16 7.47
N VAL A 70 1.26 19.71 6.34
CA VAL A 70 1.83 21.06 6.25
C VAL A 70 0.99 21.88 5.26
N GLU A 71 1.33 23.15 5.10
CA GLU A 71 0.56 24.10 4.30
C GLU A 71 0.01 23.56 2.99
N ASP A 72 0.80 22.80 2.27
CA ASP A 72 0.47 22.35 0.92
C ASP A 72 0.14 20.86 0.84
N GLY A 73 -0.07 20.20 1.97
CA GLY A 73 -0.42 18.79 1.97
C GLY A 73 0.39 17.96 2.95
N PHE A 74 0.54 16.69 2.65
CA PHE A 74 1.24 15.76 3.53
C PHE A 74 2.68 15.57 3.09
N VAL A 75 3.59 15.54 4.07
CA VAL A 75 5.01 15.28 3.83
C VAL A 75 5.48 14.18 4.77
N PRO A 76 6.48 13.38 4.35
CA PRO A 76 7.05 12.36 5.25
C PRO A 76 7.65 13.00 6.48
N ALA A 77 7.29 12.49 7.67
CA ALA A 77 7.79 12.98 8.95
C ALA A 77 8.68 11.98 9.64
N GLN A 78 8.32 10.70 9.62
CA GLN A 78 9.07 9.67 10.32
C GLN A 78 9.03 8.38 9.51
N GLU A 79 10.20 7.77 9.29
CA GLU A 79 10.28 6.46 8.66
C GLU A 79 9.92 5.38 9.68
N LEU A 80 8.97 4.54 9.33
CA LEU A 80 8.45 3.47 10.19
C LEU A 80 9.01 2.11 9.81
N TYR A 81 9.33 1.91 8.54
CA TYR A 81 9.81 0.64 8.03
C TYR A 81 10.58 0.87 6.74
N ALA A 82 11.62 0.07 6.54
CA ALA A 82 12.40 0.08 5.30
C ALA A 82 12.85 -1.33 4.96
N ALA A 83 12.81 -1.67 3.68
CA ALA A 83 13.34 -2.93 3.18
C ALA A 83 13.97 -2.69 1.81
N ASP A 84 15.11 -3.33 1.57
CA ASP A 84 15.79 -3.21 0.28
C ASP A 84 15.01 -3.86 -0.84
N THR A 85 14.34 -4.97 -0.53
CA THR A 85 13.61 -5.74 -1.54
C THR A 85 12.45 -6.47 -0.87
N MET A 86 11.30 -6.51 -1.59
CA MET A 86 10.22 -7.45 -1.31
C MET A 86 9.96 -8.24 -2.58
N LYS A 87 9.92 -9.57 -2.42
CA LYS A 87 9.66 -10.46 -3.55
C LYS A 87 8.17 -10.49 -3.84
N LYS A 88 7.81 -10.87 -5.06
CA LYS A 88 6.41 -11.08 -5.40
C LYS A 88 5.75 -12.04 -4.42
N GLY A 89 4.63 -11.63 -3.85
CA GLY A 89 3.89 -12.41 -2.86
C GLY A 89 4.35 -12.21 -1.43
N GLU A 90 5.45 -11.53 -1.20
CA GLU A 90 5.93 -11.24 0.14
C GLU A 90 5.00 -10.25 0.84
N THR A 91 4.81 -10.44 2.14
CA THR A 91 3.84 -9.66 2.91
C THR A 91 4.52 -8.85 4.00
N LEU A 92 3.88 -7.72 4.31
CA LEU A 92 4.27 -6.83 5.40
C LEU A 92 3.00 -6.45 6.16
N LEU A 93 2.96 -6.72 7.46
CA LEU A 93 1.84 -6.31 8.30
C LEU A 93 2.23 -5.05 9.05
N GLY A 94 1.44 -3.99 8.91
CA GLY A 94 1.66 -2.75 9.63
C GLY A 94 0.58 -2.51 10.66
N GLY A 95 0.99 -2.23 11.91
CA GLY A 95 0.09 -1.77 12.95
C GLY A 95 0.12 -0.25 13.01
N VAL A 96 -0.98 0.40 12.68
CA VAL A 96 -1.08 1.85 12.58
C VAL A 96 -2.29 2.34 13.35
N VAL A 97 -2.30 3.62 13.69
CA VAL A 97 -3.43 4.24 14.37
C VAL A 97 -3.96 5.34 13.48
N PHE A 98 -5.25 5.27 13.17
CA PHE A 98 -5.94 6.33 12.44
C PHE A 98 -6.75 7.17 13.43
N TRP A 99 -6.39 8.44 13.54
CA TRP A 99 -7.11 9.39 14.37
C TRP A 99 -8.09 10.16 13.50
N GLY A 100 -9.25 9.53 13.27
CA GLY A 100 -10.22 10.06 12.34
C GLY A 100 -9.70 9.96 10.90
N ASP A 101 -10.05 10.93 10.08
CA ASP A 101 -9.62 11.00 8.69
C ASP A 101 -8.39 11.89 8.48
N MET A 102 -7.79 12.35 9.58
CA MET A 102 -6.64 13.25 9.52
C MET A 102 -5.30 12.53 9.46
N THR A 103 -5.22 11.31 9.97
CA THR A 103 -3.96 10.58 10.02
C THR A 103 -3.66 9.96 8.67
N THR A 104 -2.49 10.25 8.15
CA THR A 104 -2.04 9.73 6.87
C THR A 104 -0.67 9.09 7.00
N TYR A 105 -0.52 7.95 6.35
CA TYR A 105 0.77 7.27 6.21
C TYR A 105 1.15 7.25 4.75
N GLY A 106 2.43 7.11 4.48
CA GLY A 106 2.95 7.05 3.12
C GLY A 106 3.80 5.82 2.90
N MET A 107 3.85 5.38 1.67
CA MET A 107 4.74 4.30 1.26
C MET A 107 5.40 4.68 -0.06
N SER A 108 6.70 4.48 -0.16
CA SER A 108 7.42 4.63 -1.43
C SER A 108 8.10 3.31 -1.78
N LEU A 109 8.20 3.05 -3.06
CA LEU A 109 8.89 1.85 -3.56
C LEU A 109 9.28 2.07 -5.02
N THR A 110 10.15 1.18 -5.51
CA THR A 110 10.52 1.14 -6.92
C THR A 110 10.07 -0.21 -7.49
N ASP A 111 9.36 -0.19 -8.60
CA ASP A 111 8.87 -1.42 -9.21
C ASP A 111 9.95 -2.12 -10.03
N SER A 112 9.60 -3.27 -10.62
CA SER A 112 10.56 -4.07 -11.39
C SER A 112 11.06 -3.39 -12.66
N ASP A 113 10.36 -2.37 -13.12
CA ASP A 113 10.77 -1.58 -14.29
C ASP A 113 11.65 -0.39 -13.92
N GLY A 114 11.89 -0.17 -12.63
CA GLY A 114 12.66 0.96 -12.16
C GLY A 114 11.83 2.22 -11.94
N THR A 115 10.51 2.13 -12.03
CA THR A 115 9.62 3.26 -11.78
C THR A 115 9.35 3.41 -10.30
N GLN A 116 9.51 4.62 -9.80
CA GLN A 116 9.22 4.93 -8.40
C GLN A 116 7.75 5.23 -8.21
N HIS A 117 7.17 4.64 -7.17
CA HIS A 117 5.77 4.86 -6.79
C HIS A 117 5.72 5.41 -5.38
N THR A 118 4.80 6.32 -5.13
CA THR A 118 4.55 6.87 -3.80
C THR A 118 3.05 6.78 -3.54
N TYR A 119 2.69 6.21 -2.40
CA TYR A 119 1.30 6.00 -2.02
C TYR A 119 0.99 6.78 -0.76
N GLU A 120 -0.22 7.27 -0.67
CA GLU A 120 -0.79 7.81 0.57
C GLU A 120 -1.84 6.85 1.09
N MET A 121 -1.88 6.68 2.39
CA MET A 121 -2.77 5.73 3.04
C MET A 121 -3.48 6.40 4.19
N THR A 122 -4.81 6.32 4.17
CA THR A 122 -5.64 6.87 5.22
C THR A 122 -6.93 6.05 5.33
N MET A 123 -7.72 6.34 6.32
CA MET A 123 -9.02 5.70 6.50
C MET A 123 -10.12 6.70 6.14
N SER A 124 -11.07 6.25 5.35
CA SER A 124 -12.21 7.09 4.97
C SER A 124 -13.06 7.43 6.19
N GLY A 125 -13.28 8.70 6.43
CA GLY A 125 -14.18 9.14 7.49
C GLY A 125 -15.65 8.86 7.19
N LYS A 126 -15.96 8.48 5.96
CA LYS A 126 -17.31 8.22 5.51
C LYS A 126 -17.79 6.82 5.87
N ASP A 127 -16.95 5.81 5.66
CA ASP A 127 -17.35 4.40 5.85
C ASP A 127 -16.26 3.56 6.52
N GLY A 128 -15.14 4.16 6.92
CA GLY A 128 -14.07 3.43 7.57
C GLY A 128 -13.23 2.57 6.65
N SER A 129 -13.41 2.68 5.34
CA SER A 129 -12.61 1.88 4.41
C SER A 129 -11.18 2.40 4.31
N LEU A 130 -10.27 1.51 3.95
CA LEU A 130 -8.88 1.87 3.73
C LEU A 130 -8.73 2.52 2.36
N ILE A 131 -8.09 3.67 2.34
CA ILE A 131 -7.72 4.37 1.11
C ILE A 131 -6.21 4.21 0.95
N PHE A 132 -5.80 3.54 -0.11
CA PHE A 132 -4.39 3.36 -0.47
C PHE A 132 -4.26 3.77 -1.93
N ALA A 133 -3.79 4.98 -2.15
CA ALA A 133 -3.81 5.59 -3.46
C ALA A 133 -2.45 6.16 -3.81
N GLU A 134 -2.09 6.07 -5.07
CA GLU A 134 -0.84 6.63 -5.56
C GLU A 134 -0.90 8.15 -5.52
N ALA A 135 0.09 8.76 -4.85
CA ALA A 135 0.14 10.20 -4.65
C ALA A 135 0.75 10.88 -5.86
N GLY A 136 0.31 12.10 -6.11
CA GLY A 136 0.91 12.94 -7.14
C GLY A 136 0.61 12.54 -8.57
N ASN A 137 -0.38 11.71 -8.76
CA ASN A 137 -0.80 11.27 -10.09
C ASN A 137 -1.93 12.13 -10.61
N ASP A 138 -1.64 13.30 -10.92
CA ASP A 138 -2.65 14.23 -11.44
C ASP A 138 -2.84 14.10 -12.94
#